data_d66b5e423774035b474e0dddb69fc4ae
#
_entry.id   d66b5e423774035b474e0dddb69fc4ae
#
_cell.length_a   1.000
_cell.length_b   1.000
_cell.length_c   1.000
_cell.angle_alpha   90.00
_cell.angle_beta   90.00
_cell.angle_gamma   90.00
#
_symmetry.space_group_name_H-M   'P 1'
#
loop_
_entity.id
_entity.type
_entity.pdbx_description
1 polymer ?
#
loop_
_entity_poly.entity_id
_entity_poly.type
_entity_poly.pdbx_seq_one_letter_code
_entity_poly.pdbx_strand_id
1 'polypeptide(L)'
;MKYYLKEEFLHDNNAKNAGNKARNDVEVILTKLGYSPLKVLVKDWYQMNVLNAQIHKYGAHSKAFKCLNKNDEIVIQFPLLHHTLFLSNLLRKLNNKGVKVYFLIHDLETLRFVNDKTLPFRMKLRMKLTESDTFRNVTGIIAHNPIMKSVLVDRGIAEDKIVSLGIFDYLIPNFQEKTGLSKNQPIIVAGNLAQEKAGYLYSLPAEPAYNLYGVGFDESRALENENYFGSFLPDELPAALEGGFGLVWDGDSAETCSGVFGEYLRYNNSHKASLYLASGFPLVVWKQSALSHFVLENGCGIAVESLHDLKATIDNLSDTDYQDLLENTKRVGKGIRDGHYLLTALNNLK
;
A
#
# COMPACT_ATOMS: atom_id res chain seq x y z
N MET A 1 11.84 10.27 -23.65
CA MET A 1 12.57 9.77 -22.46
C MET A 1 11.59 9.29 -21.41
N LYS A 2 12.06 8.55 -20.38
CA LYS A 2 11.21 8.02 -19.31
C LYS A 2 11.63 8.60 -17.97
N TYR A 3 10.66 9.09 -17.21
CA TYR A 3 10.89 9.77 -15.93
C TYR A 3 9.96 9.23 -14.85
N TYR A 4 10.35 9.37 -13.59
CA TYR A 4 9.45 9.29 -12.45
C TYR A 4 9.56 10.54 -11.57
N LEU A 5 8.45 10.95 -10.99
CA LEU A 5 8.46 12.09 -10.07
C LEU A 5 9.04 11.65 -8.73
N LYS A 6 10.11 12.33 -8.30
CA LYS A 6 10.74 12.14 -6.99
C LYS A 6 10.54 13.40 -6.16
N GLU A 7 9.74 13.28 -5.09
CA GLU A 7 9.51 14.35 -4.15
C GLU A 7 10.48 14.21 -2.96
N GLU A 8 11.32 15.23 -2.75
CA GLU A 8 12.32 15.22 -1.68
C GLU A 8 11.95 16.26 -0.59
N PHE A 9 12.07 15.85 0.67
CA PHE A 9 11.98 16.74 1.83
C PHE A 9 13.37 17.26 2.17
N LEU A 10 13.48 18.55 2.52
CA LEU A 10 14.75 19.16 2.94
C LEU A 10 15.26 18.66 4.29
N HIS A 11 14.36 18.15 5.14
CA HIS A 11 14.67 17.58 6.46
C HIS A 11 13.84 16.30 6.67
N ASP A 12 14.33 15.17 6.17
CA ASP A 12 13.68 13.88 6.42
C ASP A 12 14.22 13.25 7.71
N ASN A 13 13.50 13.46 8.81
CA ASN A 13 13.80 12.84 10.12
C ASN A 13 13.04 11.51 10.33
N ASN A 14 12.34 10.98 9.32
CA ASN A 14 11.43 9.84 9.45
C ASN A 14 11.98 8.53 8.86
N ALA A 15 13.23 8.16 9.19
CA ALA A 15 13.85 6.91 8.74
C ALA A 15 13.07 5.63 9.11
N LYS A 16 12.24 5.68 10.16
CA LYS A 16 11.45 4.53 10.66
C LYS A 16 10.02 4.45 10.12
N ASN A 17 9.66 5.25 9.10
CA ASN A 17 8.29 5.25 8.60
C ASN A 17 8.14 4.28 7.42
N ALA A 18 7.36 3.20 7.63
CA ALA A 18 7.01 2.22 6.61
C ALA A 18 6.30 2.84 5.37
N GLY A 19 5.68 4.00 5.51
CA GLY A 19 5.03 4.72 4.40
C GLY A 19 5.99 5.13 3.29
N ASN A 20 7.27 5.36 3.61
CA ASN A 20 8.28 5.70 2.62
C ASN A 20 8.80 4.46 1.88
N LYS A 21 8.77 3.26 2.48
CA LYS A 21 9.30 2.03 1.89
C LYS A 21 8.65 1.71 0.54
N ALA A 22 7.31 1.72 0.47
CA ALA A 22 6.59 1.45 -0.78
C ALA A 22 7.01 2.38 -1.93
N ARG A 23 7.16 3.68 -1.64
CA ARG A 23 7.58 4.66 -2.64
C ARG A 23 9.03 4.49 -3.05
N ASN A 24 9.91 4.25 -2.09
CA ASN A 24 11.33 4.03 -2.36
C ASN A 24 11.56 2.79 -3.22
N ASP A 25 10.85 1.69 -2.94
CA ASP A 25 10.95 0.47 -3.75
C ASP A 25 10.49 0.71 -5.19
N VAL A 26 9.38 1.44 -5.38
CA VAL A 26 8.91 1.85 -6.71
C VAL A 26 9.98 2.68 -7.44
N GLU A 27 10.64 3.64 -6.78
CA GLU A 27 11.71 4.44 -7.38
C GLU A 27 12.92 3.59 -7.78
N VAL A 28 13.30 2.61 -6.95
CA VAL A 28 14.39 1.67 -7.27
C VAL A 28 14.03 0.82 -8.48
N ILE A 29 12.80 0.27 -8.54
CA ILE A 29 12.32 -0.53 -9.67
C ILE A 29 12.30 0.31 -10.94
N LEU A 30 11.72 1.52 -10.89
CA LEU A 30 11.66 2.42 -12.04
C LEU A 30 13.06 2.79 -12.56
N THR A 31 14.01 3.02 -11.64
CA THR A 31 15.41 3.28 -12.02
C THR A 31 16.03 2.08 -12.75
N LYS A 32 15.80 0.85 -12.27
CA LYS A 32 16.24 -0.39 -12.95
C LYS A 32 15.61 -0.55 -14.33
N LEU A 33 14.38 -0.03 -14.52
CA LEU A 33 13.65 -0.03 -15.79
C LEU A 33 14.05 1.12 -16.73
N GLY A 34 15.07 1.90 -16.38
CA GLY A 34 15.62 2.98 -17.20
C GLY A 34 14.85 4.31 -17.09
N TYR A 35 14.02 4.49 -16.07
CA TYR A 35 13.42 5.78 -15.77
C TYR A 35 14.40 6.65 -14.97
N SER A 36 14.42 7.95 -15.28
CA SER A 36 15.25 8.94 -14.59
C SER A 36 14.41 9.73 -13.57
N PRO A 37 14.96 10.05 -12.37
CA PRO A 37 14.24 10.84 -11.38
C PRO A 37 14.05 12.28 -11.85
N LEU A 38 12.82 12.75 -11.79
CA LEU A 38 12.48 14.16 -11.93
C LEU A 38 12.23 14.74 -10.53
N LYS A 39 13.24 15.42 -10.00
CA LYS A 39 13.24 15.87 -8.61
C LYS A 39 12.37 17.11 -8.41
N VAL A 40 11.51 17.07 -7.40
CA VAL A 40 10.76 18.21 -6.87
C VAL A 40 11.21 18.46 -5.44
N LEU A 41 11.87 19.59 -5.26
CA LEU A 41 12.32 20.05 -3.95
C LEU A 41 11.31 21.05 -3.41
N VAL A 42 10.66 20.72 -2.32
CA VAL A 42 9.72 21.61 -1.64
C VAL A 42 10.34 22.02 -0.31
N LYS A 43 10.55 23.36 -0.16
CA LYS A 43 11.01 23.94 1.10
C LYS A 43 9.93 23.83 2.18
N ASP A 44 10.32 23.95 3.45
CA ASP A 44 9.42 23.94 4.59
C ASP A 44 8.23 24.90 4.41
N TRP A 45 7.09 24.35 4.04
CA TRP A 45 5.86 25.08 3.81
C TRP A 45 5.02 25.25 5.08
N TYR A 46 5.41 24.59 6.17
CA TYR A 46 4.69 24.62 7.45
C TYR A 46 4.61 26.01 8.07
N GLN A 47 5.53 26.90 7.71
CA GLN A 47 5.55 28.30 8.16
C GLN A 47 4.79 29.26 7.23
N MET A 48 4.23 28.75 6.13
CA MET A 48 3.51 29.53 5.14
C MET A 48 2.00 29.48 5.40
N ASN A 49 1.27 30.54 5.05
CA ASN A 49 -0.17 30.42 4.95
C ASN A 49 -0.58 29.44 3.82
N VAL A 50 -1.78 28.88 3.92
CA VAL A 50 -2.24 27.80 3.02
C VAL A 50 -2.14 28.20 1.53
N LEU A 51 -2.51 29.42 1.17
CA LEU A 51 -2.49 29.88 -0.23
C LEU A 51 -1.06 29.95 -0.76
N ASN A 52 -0.15 30.56 -0.02
CA ASN A 52 1.26 30.67 -0.41
C ASN A 52 1.91 29.29 -0.50
N ALA A 53 1.59 28.37 0.41
CA ALA A 53 2.06 27.00 0.35
C ALA A 53 1.58 26.29 -0.94
N GLN A 54 0.33 26.48 -1.35
CA GLN A 54 -0.20 25.90 -2.59
C GLN A 54 0.47 26.47 -3.84
N ILE A 55 0.69 27.77 -3.89
CA ILE A 55 1.41 28.45 -4.98
C ILE A 55 2.86 27.95 -5.06
N HIS A 56 3.53 27.81 -3.91
CA HIS A 56 4.89 27.32 -3.85
C HIS A 56 5.01 25.88 -4.37
N LYS A 57 4.13 24.98 -3.88
CA LYS A 57 4.07 23.58 -4.34
C LYS A 57 3.81 23.50 -5.85
N TYR A 58 2.82 24.24 -6.35
CA TYR A 58 2.55 24.34 -7.78
C TYR A 58 3.77 24.81 -8.58
N GLY A 59 4.45 25.84 -8.11
CA GLY A 59 5.65 26.38 -8.75
C GLY A 59 6.80 25.38 -8.83
N ALA A 60 7.03 24.62 -7.75
CA ALA A 60 8.05 23.58 -7.68
C ALA A 60 7.79 22.47 -8.72
N HIS A 61 6.57 21.92 -8.77
CA HIS A 61 6.17 20.93 -9.78
C HIS A 61 6.21 21.49 -11.20
N SER A 62 5.69 22.71 -11.41
CA SER A 62 5.70 23.36 -12.72
C SER A 62 7.13 23.57 -13.25
N LYS A 63 8.08 23.90 -12.35
CA LYS A 63 9.50 24.05 -12.70
C LYS A 63 10.10 22.70 -13.11
N ALA A 64 9.84 21.64 -12.34
CA ALA A 64 10.32 20.31 -12.63
C ALA A 64 9.80 19.80 -13.99
N PHE A 65 8.53 20.02 -14.30
CA PHE A 65 7.90 19.56 -15.54
C PHE A 65 8.31 20.33 -16.81
N LYS A 66 9.07 21.43 -16.70
CA LYS A 66 9.50 22.22 -17.88
C LYS A 66 10.37 21.43 -18.84
N CYS A 67 11.21 20.52 -18.33
CA CYS A 67 12.13 19.72 -19.16
C CYS A 67 11.43 18.63 -19.99
N LEU A 68 10.20 18.24 -19.61
CA LEU A 68 9.45 17.20 -20.33
C LEU A 68 9.06 17.68 -21.72
N ASN A 69 9.16 16.80 -22.72
CA ASN A 69 8.85 17.07 -24.11
C ASN A 69 7.78 16.11 -24.64
N LYS A 70 7.28 16.37 -25.86
CA LYS A 70 6.34 15.50 -26.54
C LYS A 70 6.89 14.06 -26.60
N ASN A 71 6.04 13.09 -26.30
CA ASN A 71 6.35 11.64 -26.21
C ASN A 71 7.24 11.23 -25.04
N ASP A 72 7.62 12.14 -24.14
CA ASP A 72 8.19 11.72 -22.86
C ASP A 72 7.14 11.04 -21.98
N GLU A 73 7.57 10.10 -21.16
CA GLU A 73 6.73 9.37 -20.19
C GLU A 73 7.12 9.78 -18.78
N ILE A 74 6.15 9.98 -17.91
CA ILE A 74 6.39 10.20 -16.49
C ILE A 74 5.46 9.35 -15.62
N VAL A 75 6.04 8.62 -14.67
CA VAL A 75 5.31 7.90 -13.61
C VAL A 75 5.24 8.79 -12.37
N ILE A 76 4.05 8.98 -11.85
CA ILE A 76 3.78 9.77 -10.64
C ILE A 76 3.10 8.87 -9.62
N GLN A 77 3.65 8.80 -8.42
CA GLN A 77 3.08 8.08 -7.30
C GLN A 77 2.00 8.95 -6.63
N PHE A 78 0.75 8.49 -6.70
CA PHE A 78 -0.42 9.23 -6.19
C PHE A 78 -0.88 8.68 -4.82
N PRO A 79 -1.26 9.53 -3.84
CA PRO A 79 -1.22 11.00 -3.88
C PRO A 79 0.20 11.56 -3.82
N LEU A 80 0.37 12.78 -4.29
CA LEU A 80 1.63 13.50 -4.14
C LEU A 80 1.92 13.76 -2.65
N LEU A 81 3.16 13.60 -2.21
CA LEU A 81 3.59 13.99 -0.86
C LEU A 81 3.40 15.49 -0.64
N HIS A 82 3.72 16.27 -1.66
CA HIS A 82 3.51 17.71 -1.69
C HIS A 82 2.26 18.06 -2.50
N HIS A 83 1.11 17.50 -2.13
CA HIS A 83 -0.15 17.73 -2.83
C HIS A 83 -0.43 19.21 -3.08
N THR A 84 -0.77 19.55 -4.34
CA THR A 84 -1.24 20.87 -4.74
C THR A 84 -2.67 20.79 -5.27
N LEU A 85 -3.51 21.76 -4.89
CA LEU A 85 -4.89 21.88 -5.38
C LEU A 85 -4.96 22.11 -6.90
N PHE A 86 -3.84 22.53 -7.51
CA PHE A 86 -3.76 22.83 -8.95
C PHE A 86 -3.14 21.71 -9.77
N LEU A 87 -3.10 20.45 -9.23
CA LEU A 87 -2.50 19.31 -9.91
C LEU A 87 -3.14 19.05 -11.29
N SER A 88 -4.46 19.07 -11.38
CA SER A 88 -5.18 18.90 -12.67
C SER A 88 -4.73 19.90 -13.74
N ASN A 89 -4.42 21.16 -13.33
CA ASN A 89 -3.95 22.18 -14.28
C ASN A 89 -2.54 21.84 -14.80
N LEU A 90 -1.67 21.28 -13.95
CA LEU A 90 -0.35 20.81 -14.38
C LEU A 90 -0.47 19.64 -15.35
N LEU A 91 -1.33 18.67 -15.04
CA LEU A 91 -1.57 17.51 -15.89
C LEU A 91 -2.13 17.90 -17.27
N ARG A 92 -3.09 18.83 -17.32
CA ARG A 92 -3.60 19.36 -18.61
C ARG A 92 -2.49 20.01 -19.44
N LYS A 93 -1.57 20.76 -18.81
CA LYS A 93 -0.42 21.35 -19.51
C LYS A 93 0.50 20.26 -20.07
N LEU A 94 0.75 19.17 -19.33
CA LEU A 94 1.54 18.04 -19.81
C LEU A 94 0.86 17.31 -20.97
N ASN A 95 -0.44 17.07 -20.87
CA ASN A 95 -1.23 16.48 -21.96
C ASN A 95 -1.18 17.33 -23.24
N ASN A 96 -1.38 18.65 -23.11
CA ASN A 96 -1.32 19.57 -24.26
C ASN A 96 0.08 19.59 -24.90
N LYS A 97 1.12 19.29 -24.13
CA LYS A 97 2.51 19.15 -24.61
C LYS A 97 2.77 17.78 -25.25
N GLY A 98 1.85 16.83 -25.11
CA GLY A 98 1.98 15.45 -25.61
C GLY A 98 2.87 14.56 -24.73
N VAL A 99 2.97 14.87 -23.43
CA VAL A 99 3.66 14.05 -22.43
C VAL A 99 2.70 12.97 -21.95
N LYS A 100 3.17 11.73 -21.86
CA LYS A 100 2.40 10.61 -21.31
C LYS A 100 2.58 10.56 -19.78
N VAL A 101 1.49 10.70 -19.05
CA VAL A 101 1.48 10.70 -17.58
C VAL A 101 0.82 9.45 -17.08
N TYR A 102 1.51 8.66 -16.25
CA TYR A 102 1.01 7.46 -15.62
C TYR A 102 0.96 7.64 -14.11
N PHE A 103 -0.17 7.30 -13.50
CA PHE A 103 -0.31 7.28 -12.06
C PHE A 103 -0.16 5.86 -11.51
N LEU A 104 0.65 5.70 -10.46
CA LEU A 104 0.61 4.56 -9.56
C LEU A 104 -0.10 5.01 -8.28
N ILE A 105 -1.26 4.47 -8.02
CA ILE A 105 -2.03 4.80 -6.81
C ILE A 105 -1.43 4.07 -5.61
N HIS A 106 -1.13 4.79 -4.52
CA HIS A 106 -0.82 4.23 -3.20
C HIS A 106 -2.02 4.30 -2.27
N ASP A 107 -2.79 5.40 -2.37
CA ASP A 107 -3.97 5.62 -1.55
C ASP A 107 -5.01 6.44 -2.31
N LEU A 108 -6.29 6.17 -2.01
CA LEU A 108 -7.43 6.98 -2.42
C LEU A 108 -8.17 7.47 -1.18
N GLU A 109 -7.95 8.73 -0.81
CA GLU A 109 -8.59 9.32 0.36
C GLU A 109 -10.12 9.27 0.29
N THR A 110 -10.68 9.42 -0.90
CA THR A 110 -12.13 9.33 -1.10
C THR A 110 -12.70 7.94 -0.81
N LEU A 111 -11.91 6.88 -0.95
CA LEU A 111 -12.32 5.53 -0.56
C LEU A 111 -12.01 5.26 0.91
N ARG A 112 -10.88 5.74 1.42
CA ARG A 112 -10.53 5.61 2.84
C ARG A 112 -11.58 6.26 3.74
N PHE A 113 -12.05 7.45 3.38
CA PHE A 113 -13.01 8.21 4.18
C PHE A 113 -14.47 8.09 3.70
N VAL A 114 -14.79 7.11 2.85
CA VAL A 114 -16.16 6.94 2.33
C VAL A 114 -17.18 6.75 3.45
N ASN A 115 -16.85 5.95 4.45
CA ASN A 115 -17.68 5.63 5.60
C ASN A 115 -17.42 6.51 6.83
N ASP A 116 -16.50 7.46 6.75
CA ASP A 116 -16.23 8.38 7.86
C ASP A 116 -17.41 9.34 8.05
N LYS A 117 -18.15 9.12 9.14
CA LYS A 117 -19.33 9.95 9.50
C LYS A 117 -18.94 11.33 10.03
N THR A 118 -17.68 11.54 10.42
CA THR A 118 -17.20 12.81 10.97
C THR A 118 -16.91 13.84 9.89
N LEU A 119 -16.63 13.40 8.66
CA LEU A 119 -16.34 14.29 7.53
C LEU A 119 -17.64 14.86 6.92
N PRO A 120 -17.76 16.20 6.79
CA PRO A 120 -18.90 16.83 6.14
C PRO A 120 -19.08 16.33 4.69
N PHE A 121 -20.35 16.14 4.29
CA PHE A 121 -20.70 15.69 2.92
C PHE A 121 -20.07 16.57 1.83
N ARG A 122 -20.05 17.89 2.03
CA ARG A 122 -19.43 18.84 1.09
C ARG A 122 -17.93 18.56 0.89
N MET A 123 -17.22 18.15 1.95
CA MET A 123 -15.81 17.83 1.89
C MET A 123 -15.58 16.54 1.11
N LYS A 124 -16.36 15.50 1.38
CA LYS A 124 -16.32 14.23 0.62
C LYS A 124 -16.57 14.46 -0.88
N LEU A 125 -17.59 15.26 -1.21
CA LEU A 125 -17.92 15.60 -2.59
C LEU A 125 -16.77 16.37 -3.27
N ARG A 126 -16.18 17.35 -2.58
CA ARG A 126 -15.01 18.09 -3.09
C ARG A 126 -13.81 17.17 -3.36
N MET A 127 -13.48 16.28 -2.43
CA MET A 127 -12.40 15.29 -2.60
C MET A 127 -12.66 14.43 -3.83
N LYS A 128 -13.89 13.87 -3.95
CA LYS A 128 -14.28 13.03 -5.09
C LYS A 128 -14.15 13.76 -6.44
N LEU A 129 -14.61 15.01 -6.51
CA LEU A 129 -14.51 15.80 -7.75
C LEU A 129 -13.07 16.13 -8.11
N THR A 130 -12.24 16.47 -7.10
CA THR A 130 -10.81 16.77 -7.31
C THR A 130 -10.04 15.55 -7.79
N GLU A 131 -10.24 14.38 -7.17
CA GLU A 131 -9.60 13.14 -7.61
C GLU A 131 -10.05 12.77 -9.03
N SER A 132 -11.36 12.80 -9.32
CA SER A 132 -11.89 12.45 -10.64
C SER A 132 -11.37 13.38 -11.74
N ASP A 133 -11.29 14.70 -11.51
CA ASP A 133 -10.72 15.64 -12.48
C ASP A 133 -9.22 15.36 -12.68
N THR A 134 -8.50 15.05 -11.62
CA THR A 134 -7.08 14.69 -11.70
C THR A 134 -6.87 13.44 -12.55
N PHE A 135 -7.65 12.38 -12.33
CA PHE A 135 -7.51 11.09 -13.02
C PHE A 135 -7.95 11.14 -14.50
N ARG A 136 -8.89 12.00 -14.86
CA ARG A 136 -9.25 12.22 -16.28
C ARG A 136 -8.11 12.81 -17.11
N ASN A 137 -7.20 13.51 -16.45
CA ASN A 137 -6.09 14.22 -17.08
C ASN A 137 -4.76 13.40 -17.10
N VAL A 138 -4.80 12.08 -16.88
CA VAL A 138 -3.63 11.22 -17.05
C VAL A 138 -3.81 10.27 -18.23
N THR A 139 -2.69 9.75 -18.75
CA THR A 139 -2.68 8.80 -19.87
C THR A 139 -3.10 7.42 -19.40
N GLY A 140 -2.64 6.99 -18.20
CA GLY A 140 -3.00 5.71 -17.62
C GLY A 140 -2.85 5.67 -16.12
N ILE A 141 -3.49 4.70 -15.48
CA ILE A 141 -3.59 4.53 -14.03
C ILE A 141 -3.30 3.08 -13.67
N ILE A 142 -2.42 2.89 -12.70
CA ILE A 142 -2.20 1.60 -12.05
C ILE A 142 -2.98 1.65 -10.73
N ALA A 143 -4.10 0.94 -10.67
CA ALA A 143 -4.92 0.74 -9.48
C ALA A 143 -4.43 -0.49 -8.69
N HIS A 144 -4.78 -0.62 -7.42
CA HIS A 144 -4.32 -1.75 -6.58
C HIS A 144 -4.79 -3.10 -7.12
N ASN A 145 -6.07 -3.19 -7.51
CA ASN A 145 -6.77 -4.44 -7.80
C ASN A 145 -8.00 -4.17 -8.69
N PRO A 146 -8.69 -5.22 -9.18
CA PRO A 146 -9.89 -5.08 -9.99
C PRO A 146 -11.04 -4.33 -9.31
N ILE A 147 -11.17 -4.40 -7.98
CA ILE A 147 -12.23 -3.70 -7.24
C ILE A 147 -11.99 -2.18 -7.28
N MET A 148 -10.76 -1.74 -6.98
CA MET A 148 -10.41 -0.33 -7.11
C MET A 148 -10.54 0.16 -8.56
N LYS A 149 -10.15 -0.66 -9.56
CA LYS A 149 -10.36 -0.37 -10.97
C LYS A 149 -11.85 -0.14 -11.27
N SER A 150 -12.75 -1.03 -10.83
CA SER A 150 -14.20 -0.89 -11.02
C SER A 150 -14.72 0.42 -10.42
N VAL A 151 -14.30 0.76 -9.21
CA VAL A 151 -14.69 2.04 -8.58
C VAL A 151 -14.25 3.26 -9.40
N LEU A 152 -13.07 3.23 -10.01
CA LEU A 152 -12.60 4.32 -10.87
C LEU A 152 -13.41 4.40 -12.18
N VAL A 153 -13.78 3.26 -12.76
CA VAL A 153 -14.66 3.19 -13.93
C VAL A 153 -16.04 3.78 -13.61
N ASP A 154 -16.63 3.40 -12.46
CA ASP A 154 -17.91 3.93 -11.99
C ASP A 154 -17.86 5.45 -11.73
N ARG A 155 -16.67 6.01 -11.52
CA ARG A 155 -16.42 7.46 -11.41
C ARG A 155 -16.19 8.14 -12.77
N GLY A 156 -16.34 7.40 -13.88
CA GLY A 156 -16.24 7.91 -15.24
C GLY A 156 -14.81 8.03 -15.77
N ILE A 157 -13.89 7.22 -15.27
CA ILE A 157 -12.55 7.03 -15.87
C ILE A 157 -12.67 5.90 -16.91
N ALA A 158 -12.14 6.12 -18.10
CA ALA A 158 -12.18 5.12 -19.18
C ALA A 158 -11.43 3.84 -18.75
N GLU A 159 -12.06 2.70 -18.96
CA GLU A 159 -11.57 1.41 -18.47
C GLU A 159 -10.21 1.01 -19.08
N ASP A 160 -10.01 1.32 -20.35
CA ASP A 160 -8.77 1.08 -21.10
C ASP A 160 -7.56 1.86 -20.58
N LYS A 161 -7.79 2.91 -19.76
CA LYS A 161 -6.74 3.65 -19.08
C LYS A 161 -6.31 3.03 -17.75
N ILE A 162 -7.01 2.00 -17.25
CA ILE A 162 -6.78 1.48 -15.91
C ILE A 162 -6.31 0.03 -15.97
N VAL A 163 -5.15 -0.23 -15.37
CA VAL A 163 -4.65 -1.58 -15.13
C VAL A 163 -4.58 -1.87 -13.64
N SER A 164 -4.69 -3.14 -13.25
CA SER A 164 -4.52 -3.58 -11.87
C SER A 164 -3.08 -3.96 -11.61
N LEU A 165 -2.53 -3.52 -10.46
CA LEU A 165 -1.20 -3.89 -9.99
C LEU A 165 -1.15 -5.36 -9.52
N GLY A 166 -2.22 -5.82 -8.88
CA GLY A 166 -2.30 -7.14 -8.23
C GLY A 166 -1.81 -7.09 -6.80
N ILE A 167 -0.53 -6.84 -6.59
CA ILE A 167 0.07 -6.60 -5.27
C ILE A 167 1.24 -5.63 -5.41
N PHE A 168 1.58 -4.90 -4.35
CA PHE A 168 2.77 -4.05 -4.36
C PHE A 168 4.05 -4.89 -4.31
N ASP A 169 5.08 -4.44 -5.02
CA ASP A 169 6.42 -4.97 -4.85
C ASP A 169 7.02 -4.52 -3.50
N TYR A 170 7.90 -5.33 -2.95
CA TYR A 170 8.61 -5.08 -1.69
C TYR A 170 10.02 -5.64 -1.81
N LEU A 171 10.99 -4.76 -1.98
CA LEU A 171 12.38 -5.15 -2.16
C LEU A 171 13.02 -5.49 -0.81
N ILE A 172 13.64 -6.65 -0.70
CA ILE A 172 14.38 -7.05 0.50
C ILE A 172 15.85 -7.21 0.12
N PRO A 173 16.71 -6.28 0.54
CA PRO A 173 18.16 -6.47 0.37
C PRO A 173 18.64 -7.72 1.09
N ASN A 174 19.46 -8.54 0.42
CA ASN A 174 20.05 -9.74 1.00
C ASN A 174 19.05 -10.73 1.59
N PHE A 175 17.92 -10.94 0.90
CA PHE A 175 16.88 -11.86 1.32
C PHE A 175 17.44 -13.25 1.67
N GLN A 176 17.05 -13.76 2.82
CA GLN A 176 17.31 -15.12 3.26
C GLN A 176 15.99 -15.86 3.42
N GLU A 177 15.95 -17.06 2.85
CA GLU A 177 14.75 -17.92 2.96
C GLU A 177 14.55 -18.37 4.40
N LYS A 178 13.30 -18.26 4.86
CA LYS A 178 12.91 -18.77 6.18
C LYS A 178 12.79 -20.29 6.13
N THR A 179 13.28 -20.96 7.16
CA THR A 179 13.24 -22.42 7.31
C THR A 179 12.49 -22.81 8.58
N GLY A 180 11.97 -24.05 8.63
CA GLY A 180 11.29 -24.55 9.82
C GLY A 180 9.94 -23.88 10.10
N LEU A 181 9.30 -23.33 9.09
CA LEU A 181 7.97 -22.72 9.24
C LEU A 181 6.92 -23.79 9.51
N SER A 182 6.00 -23.50 10.41
CA SER A 182 4.88 -24.35 10.79
C SER A 182 3.60 -23.55 10.96
N LYS A 183 2.46 -24.12 10.57
CA LYS A 183 1.15 -23.50 10.76
C LYS A 183 0.80 -23.20 12.23
N ASN A 184 1.45 -23.91 13.17
CA ASN A 184 1.23 -23.76 14.60
C ASN A 184 2.10 -22.68 15.28
N GLN A 185 2.95 -22.00 14.51
CA GLN A 185 3.71 -20.86 15.03
C GLN A 185 2.81 -19.63 15.20
N PRO A 186 3.23 -18.65 16.03
CA PRO A 186 2.45 -17.42 16.24
C PRO A 186 2.10 -16.69 14.93
N ILE A 187 1.01 -15.95 14.96
CA ILE A 187 0.58 -15.08 13.86
C ILE A 187 1.39 -13.77 13.92
N ILE A 188 1.93 -13.35 12.80
CA ILE A 188 2.71 -12.12 12.69
C ILE A 188 1.77 -10.94 12.45
N VAL A 189 1.89 -9.90 13.29
CA VAL A 189 1.24 -8.61 13.10
C VAL A 189 2.30 -7.51 13.03
N ALA A 190 2.44 -6.86 11.89
CA ALA A 190 3.46 -5.83 11.70
C ALA A 190 2.86 -4.50 11.21
N GLY A 191 3.45 -3.37 11.66
CA GLY A 191 3.13 -2.03 11.17
C GLY A 191 2.74 -1.03 12.25
N ASN A 192 1.75 -0.17 11.98
CA ASN A 192 1.19 0.75 12.98
C ASN A 192 0.20 -0.02 13.86
N LEU A 193 0.55 -0.19 15.13
CA LEU A 193 -0.23 -0.91 16.15
C LEU A 193 -1.05 0.03 17.05
N ALA A 194 -1.10 1.33 16.71
CA ALA A 194 -1.91 2.29 17.44
C ALA A 194 -3.40 1.90 17.42
N GLN A 195 -4.10 2.19 18.51
CA GLN A 195 -5.49 1.76 18.75
C GLN A 195 -6.44 2.15 17.63
N GLU A 196 -6.27 3.31 17.01
CA GLU A 196 -7.13 3.79 15.93
C GLU A 196 -7.06 2.91 14.67
N LYS A 197 -5.96 2.16 14.51
CA LYS A 197 -5.72 1.29 13.36
C LYS A 197 -5.75 -0.19 13.71
N ALA A 198 -5.27 -0.56 14.88
CA ALA A 198 -5.11 -1.94 15.32
C ALA A 198 -5.78 -2.18 16.68
N GLY A 199 -6.93 -1.54 16.94
CA GLY A 199 -7.68 -1.70 18.19
C GLY A 199 -8.14 -3.13 18.44
N TYR A 200 -8.29 -3.95 17.38
CA TYR A 200 -8.60 -5.36 17.48
C TYR A 200 -7.58 -6.16 18.32
N LEU A 201 -6.34 -5.69 18.44
CA LEU A 201 -5.30 -6.35 19.24
C LEU A 201 -5.74 -6.52 20.70
N TYR A 202 -6.46 -5.56 21.24
CA TYR A 202 -6.93 -5.59 22.63
C TYR A 202 -8.19 -6.44 22.87
N SER A 203 -8.64 -7.18 21.84
CA SER A 203 -9.82 -8.07 21.88
C SER A 203 -9.59 -9.35 21.06
N LEU A 204 -8.34 -9.74 20.87
CA LEU A 204 -7.98 -10.99 20.20
C LEU A 204 -8.51 -12.21 20.98
N PRO A 205 -8.89 -13.29 20.29
CA PRO A 205 -9.15 -14.57 20.95
C PRO A 205 -7.89 -15.11 21.64
N ALA A 206 -8.06 -15.93 22.68
CA ALA A 206 -6.95 -16.48 23.47
C ALA A 206 -5.99 -17.35 22.65
N GLU A 207 -6.41 -17.85 21.53
CA GLU A 207 -5.60 -18.59 20.56
C GLU A 207 -5.92 -18.13 19.13
N PRO A 208 -4.93 -18.14 18.23
CA PRO A 208 -3.52 -18.52 18.40
C PRO A 208 -2.70 -17.46 19.13
N ALA A 209 -1.40 -17.70 19.34
CA ALA A 209 -0.46 -16.68 19.82
C ALA A 209 -0.11 -15.68 18.70
N TYR A 210 0.28 -14.46 19.09
CA TYR A 210 0.59 -13.37 18.15
C TYR A 210 1.97 -12.77 18.45
N ASN A 211 2.74 -12.53 17.37
CA ASN A 211 4.01 -11.79 17.42
C ASN A 211 3.81 -10.40 16.82
N LEU A 212 3.98 -9.36 17.63
CA LEU A 212 3.66 -7.98 17.29
C LEU A 212 4.94 -7.17 17.01
N TYR A 213 4.98 -6.52 15.84
CA TYR A 213 6.12 -5.74 15.36
C TYR A 213 5.65 -4.35 14.89
N GLY A 214 6.07 -3.29 15.56
CA GLY A 214 5.69 -1.94 15.12
C GLY A 214 5.65 -0.91 16.23
N VAL A 215 5.04 0.23 15.93
CA VAL A 215 4.90 1.36 16.84
C VAL A 215 3.46 1.53 17.29
N GLY A 216 3.27 2.11 18.49
CA GLY A 216 1.95 2.51 18.98
C GLY A 216 1.18 1.43 19.73
N PHE A 217 1.79 0.28 20.01
CA PHE A 217 1.21 -0.73 20.89
C PHE A 217 1.27 -0.29 22.35
N ASP A 218 0.18 -0.46 23.08
CA ASP A 218 0.09 -0.20 24.52
C ASP A 218 0.34 -1.49 25.29
N GLU A 219 1.58 -1.73 25.70
CA GLU A 219 2.01 -2.92 26.43
C GLU A 219 1.28 -3.12 27.76
N SER A 220 0.73 -2.05 28.37
CA SER A 220 -0.04 -2.18 29.61
C SER A 220 -1.37 -2.90 29.44
N ARG A 221 -1.82 -3.07 28.18
CA ARG A 221 -3.05 -3.74 27.77
C ARG A 221 -2.80 -5.05 27.01
N ALA A 222 -1.54 -5.48 26.93
CA ALA A 222 -1.17 -6.70 26.22
C ALA A 222 -1.92 -7.92 26.78
N LEU A 223 -2.38 -8.78 25.88
CA LEU A 223 -2.99 -10.07 26.22
C LEU A 223 -1.89 -11.11 26.47
N GLU A 224 -2.21 -12.19 27.20
CA GLU A 224 -1.24 -13.25 27.55
C GLU A 224 -0.65 -13.97 26.33
N ASN A 225 -1.35 -13.97 25.19
CA ASN A 225 -0.93 -14.62 23.95
C ASN A 225 -0.27 -13.67 22.96
N GLU A 226 0.09 -12.46 23.37
CA GLU A 226 0.79 -11.46 22.57
C GLU A 226 2.25 -11.30 23.00
N ASN A 227 3.15 -11.38 22.01
CA ASN A 227 4.59 -11.12 22.20
C ASN A 227 4.95 -9.86 21.42
N TYR A 228 5.34 -8.79 22.12
CA TYR A 228 5.73 -7.54 21.47
C TYR A 228 7.24 -7.43 21.31
N PHE A 229 7.70 -7.24 20.07
CA PHE A 229 9.10 -7.16 19.67
C PHE A 229 9.59 -5.74 19.36
N GLY A 230 8.71 -4.73 19.53
CA GLY A 230 9.08 -3.35 19.19
C GLY A 230 9.09 -3.06 17.70
N SER A 231 9.76 -1.99 17.30
CA SER A 231 9.81 -1.51 15.93
C SER A 231 11.17 -1.68 15.29
N PHE A 232 11.19 -2.05 14.01
CA PHE A 232 12.37 -2.27 13.19
C PHE A 232 12.41 -1.31 12.02
N LEU A 233 13.58 -1.09 11.45
CA LEU A 233 13.68 -0.42 10.14
C LEU A 233 13.03 -1.28 9.05
N PRO A 234 12.43 -0.69 8.00
CA PRO A 234 11.72 -1.45 6.96
C PRO A 234 12.56 -2.53 6.28
N ASP A 235 13.86 -2.33 6.13
CA ASP A 235 14.77 -3.31 5.51
C ASP A 235 15.29 -4.38 6.49
N GLU A 236 15.18 -4.15 7.80
CA GLU A 236 15.56 -5.09 8.87
C GLU A 236 14.37 -5.97 9.29
N LEU A 237 13.15 -5.42 9.22
CA LEU A 237 11.94 -6.10 9.66
C LEU A 237 11.74 -7.48 9.04
N PRO A 238 11.94 -7.70 7.71
CA PRO A 238 11.79 -9.01 7.10
C PRO A 238 12.63 -10.12 7.77
N ALA A 239 13.85 -9.80 8.19
CA ALA A 239 14.74 -10.74 8.88
C ALA A 239 14.25 -11.04 10.30
N ALA A 240 13.70 -10.05 11.01
CA ALA A 240 13.24 -10.15 12.39
C ALA A 240 11.89 -10.87 12.54
N LEU A 241 11.07 -10.96 11.47
CA LEU A 241 9.76 -11.59 11.55
C LEU A 241 9.88 -13.11 11.85
N GLU A 242 9.10 -13.57 12.83
CA GLU A 242 8.98 -14.97 13.24
C GLU A 242 7.51 -15.34 13.41
N GLY A 243 7.08 -16.48 12.81
CA GLY A 243 5.70 -16.96 12.91
C GLY A 243 5.31 -17.88 11.76
N GLY A 244 4.03 -18.29 11.72
CA GLY A 244 3.49 -19.17 10.71
C GLY A 244 2.76 -18.44 9.58
N PHE A 245 2.08 -17.34 9.88
CA PHE A 245 1.30 -16.53 8.95
C PHE A 245 1.45 -15.06 9.25
N GLY A 246 1.30 -14.22 8.22
CA GLY A 246 1.21 -12.76 8.34
C GLY A 246 -0.25 -12.28 8.30
N LEU A 247 -0.70 -11.56 9.32
CA LEU A 247 -2.08 -11.06 9.42
C LEU A 247 -2.23 -9.71 8.73
N VAL A 248 -3.18 -9.63 7.81
CA VAL A 248 -3.66 -8.37 7.21
C VAL A 248 -5.05 -8.06 7.72
N TRP A 249 -5.10 -7.28 8.78
CA TRP A 249 -6.30 -6.86 9.48
C TRP A 249 -6.14 -5.41 9.95
N ASP A 250 -7.20 -4.62 9.91
CA ASP A 250 -7.23 -3.25 10.43
C ASP A 250 -8.61 -2.98 11.07
N GLY A 251 -8.64 -2.08 12.05
CA GLY A 251 -9.86 -1.67 12.74
C GLY A 251 -9.82 -1.97 14.24
N ASP A 252 -10.96 -1.86 14.87
CA ASP A 252 -11.12 -1.93 16.32
C ASP A 252 -11.77 -3.23 16.82
N SER A 253 -12.08 -4.17 15.91
CA SER A 253 -12.78 -5.41 16.22
C SER A 253 -12.10 -6.66 15.68
N ALA A 254 -12.08 -7.72 16.46
CA ALA A 254 -11.67 -9.06 16.04
C ALA A 254 -12.75 -9.79 15.21
N GLU A 255 -14.03 -9.36 15.30
CA GLU A 255 -15.16 -9.95 14.55
C GLU A 255 -15.09 -9.62 13.05
N THR A 256 -14.67 -8.40 12.70
CA THR A 256 -14.61 -7.93 11.32
C THR A 256 -13.69 -6.73 11.21
N CYS A 257 -13.11 -6.50 10.04
CA CYS A 257 -12.41 -5.26 9.80
C CYS A 257 -13.39 -4.09 9.77
N SER A 258 -13.24 -3.14 10.68
CA SER A 258 -14.17 -2.05 10.94
C SER A 258 -13.50 -0.69 11.00
N GLY A 259 -14.31 0.37 11.08
CA GLY A 259 -13.82 1.74 11.10
C GLY A 259 -13.23 2.19 9.77
N VAL A 260 -12.58 3.35 9.78
CA VAL A 260 -12.02 3.99 8.56
C VAL A 260 -10.96 3.12 7.90
N PHE A 261 -10.07 2.52 8.70
CA PHE A 261 -8.96 1.70 8.19
C PHE A 261 -9.42 0.30 7.78
N GLY A 262 -10.28 -0.34 8.58
CA GLY A 262 -10.77 -1.69 8.28
C GLY A 262 -11.66 -1.74 7.04
N GLU A 263 -12.62 -0.82 6.93
CA GLU A 263 -13.48 -0.72 5.75
C GLU A 263 -12.70 -0.39 4.46
N TYR A 264 -11.56 0.31 4.58
CA TYR A 264 -10.72 0.60 3.42
C TYR A 264 -10.10 -0.66 2.81
N LEU A 265 -9.92 -1.75 3.57
CA LEU A 265 -9.42 -3.04 3.05
C LEU A 265 -10.34 -3.65 1.98
N ARG A 266 -11.61 -3.22 1.90
CA ARG A 266 -12.52 -3.62 0.79
C ARG A 266 -12.05 -3.12 -0.58
N TYR A 267 -11.13 -2.15 -0.62
CA TYR A 267 -10.73 -1.47 -1.85
C TYR A 267 -9.23 -1.53 -2.11
N ASN A 268 -8.40 -1.56 -1.05
CA ASN A 268 -6.96 -1.45 -1.20
C ASN A 268 -6.24 -2.78 -1.00
N ASN A 269 -4.99 -2.83 -1.45
CA ASN A 269 -4.04 -3.88 -1.09
C ASN A 269 -3.07 -3.30 -0.05
N SER A 270 -3.14 -3.83 1.17
CA SER A 270 -2.27 -3.39 2.25
C SER A 270 -0.82 -3.77 1.97
N HIS A 271 0.10 -2.83 2.16
CA HIS A 271 1.53 -3.07 1.98
C HIS A 271 2.10 -4.09 2.99
N LYS A 272 1.40 -4.37 4.09
CA LYS A 272 1.70 -5.48 5.02
C LYS A 272 1.70 -6.83 4.30
N ALA A 273 0.77 -7.04 3.37
CA ALA A 273 0.72 -8.26 2.58
C ALA A 273 1.98 -8.49 1.76
N SER A 274 2.46 -7.42 1.10
CA SER A 274 3.73 -7.48 0.35
C SER A 274 4.92 -7.79 1.24
N LEU A 275 4.99 -7.19 2.43
CA LEU A 275 6.02 -7.48 3.42
C LEU A 275 6.04 -8.96 3.80
N TYR A 276 4.89 -9.53 4.19
CA TYR A 276 4.83 -10.92 4.65
C TYR A 276 5.14 -11.90 3.52
N LEU A 277 4.51 -11.75 2.36
CA LEU A 277 4.78 -12.63 1.20
C LEU A 277 6.23 -12.52 0.73
N ALA A 278 6.78 -11.30 0.65
CA ALA A 278 8.18 -11.10 0.31
C ALA A 278 9.14 -11.74 1.33
N SER A 279 8.74 -11.82 2.60
CA SER A 279 9.49 -12.44 3.69
C SER A 279 9.29 -13.96 3.76
N GLY A 280 8.37 -14.55 2.97
CA GLY A 280 8.14 -15.99 2.91
C GLY A 280 6.99 -16.49 3.80
N PHE A 281 6.14 -15.62 4.33
CA PHE A 281 5.01 -15.99 5.17
C PHE A 281 3.70 -15.96 4.39
N PRO A 282 2.91 -17.06 4.39
CA PRO A 282 1.55 -17.06 3.85
C PRO A 282 0.66 -16.10 4.66
N LEU A 283 -0.42 -15.63 4.03
CA LEU A 283 -1.27 -14.61 4.61
C LEU A 283 -2.49 -15.18 5.34
N VAL A 284 -2.91 -14.46 6.38
CA VAL A 284 -4.29 -14.44 6.85
C VAL A 284 -4.89 -13.11 6.46
N VAL A 285 -6.00 -13.13 5.71
CA VAL A 285 -6.70 -11.92 5.27
C VAL A 285 -8.17 -11.94 5.66
N TRP A 286 -8.75 -10.77 5.83
CA TRP A 286 -10.19 -10.65 5.96
C TRP A 286 -10.87 -11.06 4.65
N LYS A 287 -11.85 -11.96 4.71
CA LYS A 287 -12.52 -12.55 3.53
C LYS A 287 -13.18 -11.51 2.63
N GLN A 288 -13.70 -10.40 3.22
CA GLN A 288 -14.34 -9.32 2.48
C GLN A 288 -13.34 -8.25 1.99
N SER A 289 -12.04 -8.44 2.19
CA SER A 289 -11.02 -7.53 1.66
C SER A 289 -10.82 -7.73 0.16
N ALA A 290 -10.46 -6.66 -0.56
CA ALA A 290 -10.10 -6.75 -1.97
C ALA A 290 -8.90 -7.68 -2.22
N LEU A 291 -8.01 -7.77 -1.23
CA LEU A 291 -6.82 -8.61 -1.28
C LEU A 291 -7.14 -10.11 -1.21
N SER A 292 -8.30 -10.51 -0.65
CA SER A 292 -8.67 -11.92 -0.50
C SER A 292 -8.71 -12.67 -1.84
N HIS A 293 -9.16 -12.02 -2.91
CA HIS A 293 -9.16 -12.60 -4.25
C HIS A 293 -7.74 -12.96 -4.70
N PHE A 294 -6.81 -12.02 -4.59
CA PHE A 294 -5.41 -12.27 -4.95
C PHE A 294 -4.80 -13.43 -4.14
N VAL A 295 -5.06 -13.45 -2.84
CA VAL A 295 -4.50 -14.46 -1.92
C VAL A 295 -5.02 -15.85 -2.25
N LEU A 296 -6.32 -15.99 -2.47
CA LEU A 296 -6.95 -17.28 -2.77
C LEU A 296 -6.61 -17.78 -4.18
N GLU A 297 -6.62 -16.91 -5.19
CA GLU A 297 -6.25 -17.25 -6.57
C GLU A 297 -4.79 -17.70 -6.69
N ASN A 298 -3.89 -17.10 -5.89
CA ASN A 298 -2.49 -17.50 -5.89
C ASN A 298 -2.16 -18.61 -4.89
N GLY A 299 -3.11 -19.04 -4.07
CA GLY A 299 -2.91 -20.07 -3.04
C GLY A 299 -1.82 -19.70 -2.02
N CYS A 300 -1.66 -18.39 -1.69
CA CYS A 300 -0.59 -17.92 -0.82
C CYS A 300 -1.08 -17.46 0.57
N GLY A 301 -2.22 -18.00 1.02
CA GLY A 301 -2.79 -17.70 2.32
C GLY A 301 -4.23 -18.18 2.45
N ILE A 302 -4.85 -17.81 3.57
CA ILE A 302 -6.23 -18.15 3.94
C ILE A 302 -7.04 -16.88 4.19
N ALA A 303 -8.36 -16.97 4.05
CA ALA A 303 -9.29 -15.87 4.29
C ALA A 303 -10.29 -16.26 5.39
N VAL A 304 -10.47 -15.39 6.39
CA VAL A 304 -11.40 -15.58 7.51
C VAL A 304 -12.42 -14.45 7.58
N GLU A 305 -13.63 -14.74 8.05
CA GLU A 305 -14.64 -13.69 8.31
C GLU A 305 -14.31 -12.97 9.62
N SER A 306 -13.91 -13.70 10.65
CA SER A 306 -13.61 -13.25 11.98
C SER A 306 -12.28 -13.84 12.46
N LEU A 307 -11.55 -13.12 13.32
CA LEU A 307 -10.36 -13.66 13.98
C LEU A 307 -10.72 -14.76 15.00
N HIS A 308 -11.98 -14.85 15.44
CA HIS A 308 -12.47 -15.95 16.25
C HIS A 308 -12.52 -17.28 15.48
N ASP A 309 -12.60 -17.23 14.15
CA ASP A 309 -12.57 -18.44 13.29
C ASP A 309 -11.14 -18.88 12.96
N LEU A 310 -10.12 -18.03 13.26
CA LEU A 310 -8.76 -18.23 12.77
C LEU A 310 -8.14 -19.53 13.26
N LYS A 311 -8.24 -19.80 14.58
CA LYS A 311 -7.65 -21.04 15.16
C LYS A 311 -8.24 -22.28 14.54
N ALA A 312 -9.56 -22.37 14.44
CA ALA A 312 -10.24 -23.51 13.83
C ALA A 312 -9.88 -23.65 12.33
N THR A 313 -9.74 -22.55 11.61
CA THR A 313 -9.32 -22.55 10.20
C THR A 313 -7.91 -23.12 10.04
N ILE A 314 -6.97 -22.71 10.90
CA ILE A 314 -5.58 -23.21 10.88
C ILE A 314 -5.52 -24.70 11.27
N ASP A 315 -6.27 -25.12 12.28
CA ASP A 315 -6.29 -26.51 12.74
C ASP A 315 -6.82 -27.46 11.65
N ASN A 316 -7.77 -27.02 10.85
CA ASN A 316 -8.34 -27.78 9.74
C ASN A 316 -7.40 -27.89 8.52
N LEU A 317 -6.33 -27.09 8.42
CA LEU A 317 -5.32 -27.27 7.39
C LEU A 317 -4.51 -28.54 7.69
N SER A 318 -4.34 -29.41 6.70
CA SER A 318 -3.32 -30.46 6.78
C SER A 318 -1.92 -29.88 6.70
N ASP A 319 -0.90 -30.64 7.06
CA ASP A 319 0.49 -30.20 6.87
C ASP A 319 0.82 -30.06 5.38
N THR A 320 0.22 -30.88 4.52
CA THR A 320 0.35 -30.78 3.06
C THR A 320 -0.23 -29.46 2.55
N ASP A 321 -1.45 -29.08 2.98
CA ASP A 321 -2.07 -27.81 2.58
C ASP A 321 -1.17 -26.63 2.98
N TYR A 322 -0.57 -26.68 4.18
CA TYR A 322 0.34 -25.61 4.62
C TYR A 322 1.63 -25.58 3.79
N GLN A 323 2.19 -26.73 3.39
CA GLN A 323 3.34 -26.77 2.49
C GLN A 323 3.01 -26.17 1.11
N ASP A 324 1.83 -26.47 0.57
CA ASP A 324 1.37 -25.87 -0.70
C ASP A 324 1.25 -24.33 -0.59
N LEU A 325 0.73 -23.83 0.56
CA LEU A 325 0.72 -22.39 0.83
C LEU A 325 2.13 -21.79 0.86
N LEU A 326 3.11 -22.46 1.47
CA LEU A 326 4.50 -22.02 1.54
C LEU A 326 5.16 -21.99 0.16
N GLU A 327 4.98 -23.03 -0.67
CA GLU A 327 5.53 -23.06 -2.03
C GLU A 327 4.96 -21.93 -2.90
N ASN A 328 3.65 -21.73 -2.84
CA ASN A 328 3.00 -20.62 -3.54
C ASN A 328 3.46 -19.26 -3.03
N THR A 329 3.61 -19.11 -1.71
CA THR A 329 4.17 -17.88 -1.09
C THR A 329 5.58 -17.62 -1.57
N LYS A 330 6.42 -18.64 -1.69
CA LYS A 330 7.78 -18.53 -2.22
C LYS A 330 7.77 -18.02 -3.67
N ARG A 331 6.90 -18.56 -4.52
CA ARG A 331 6.71 -18.14 -5.91
C ARG A 331 6.26 -16.67 -6.01
N VAL A 332 5.21 -16.30 -5.28
CA VAL A 332 4.67 -14.93 -5.26
C VAL A 332 5.68 -13.96 -4.65
N GLY A 333 6.28 -14.32 -3.51
CA GLY A 333 7.27 -13.51 -2.80
C GLY A 333 8.51 -13.23 -3.66
N LYS A 334 8.96 -14.19 -4.48
CA LYS A 334 10.03 -13.95 -5.46
C LYS A 334 9.62 -12.86 -6.45
N GLY A 335 8.42 -12.93 -7.04
CA GLY A 335 7.92 -11.89 -7.93
C GLY A 335 7.88 -10.51 -7.27
N ILE A 336 7.40 -10.44 -6.03
CA ILE A 336 7.35 -9.21 -5.23
C ILE A 336 8.76 -8.61 -5.03
N ARG A 337 9.75 -9.43 -4.67
CA ARG A 337 11.14 -8.96 -4.47
C ARG A 337 11.84 -8.54 -5.75
N ASP A 338 11.44 -9.12 -6.88
CA ASP A 338 12.02 -8.84 -8.20
C ASP A 338 11.42 -7.60 -8.89
N GLY A 339 10.35 -6.99 -8.35
CA GLY A 339 9.65 -5.84 -8.96
C GLY A 339 8.75 -6.24 -10.13
N HIS A 340 8.28 -7.48 -10.14
CA HIS A 340 7.52 -8.08 -11.25
C HIS A 340 6.16 -7.41 -11.47
N TYR A 341 5.48 -7.04 -10.40
CA TYR A 341 4.10 -6.55 -10.46
C TYR A 341 4.04 -5.14 -11.07
N LEU A 342 4.93 -4.24 -10.65
CA LEU A 342 5.03 -2.90 -11.25
C LEU A 342 5.47 -2.97 -12.72
N LEU A 343 6.45 -3.82 -13.04
CA LEU A 343 6.90 -4.02 -14.42
C LEU A 343 5.74 -4.50 -15.31
N THR A 344 4.99 -5.50 -14.86
CA THR A 344 3.83 -6.06 -15.58
C THR A 344 2.76 -5.00 -15.78
N ALA A 345 2.40 -4.26 -14.73
CA ALA A 345 1.39 -3.20 -14.81
C ALA A 345 1.80 -2.09 -15.80
N LEU A 346 3.07 -1.67 -15.79
CA LEU A 346 3.58 -0.67 -16.74
C LEU A 346 3.57 -1.17 -18.20
N ASN A 347 3.81 -2.45 -18.43
CA ASN A 347 3.73 -3.04 -19.77
C ASN A 347 2.30 -3.13 -20.28
N ASN A 348 1.33 -3.39 -19.41
CA ASN A 348 -0.09 -3.46 -19.75
C ASN A 348 -0.74 -2.08 -19.99
N LEU A 349 -0.09 -0.98 -19.58
CA LEU A 349 -0.51 0.39 -19.88
C LEU A 349 -0.09 0.90 -21.28
N LYS A 350 0.78 0.19 -21.97
CA LYS A 350 1.33 0.55 -23.29
C LYS A 350 0.62 -0.14 -24.41
#